data_1a783052b72fd5384439e1d4175e863d
#
_entry.id   1a783052b72fd5384439e1d4175e863d
#
_cell.length_a   1.000
_cell.length_b   1.000
_cell.length_c   1.000
_cell.angle_alpha   90.00
_cell.angle_beta   90.00
_cell.angle_gamma   90.00
#
_symmetry.space_group_name_H-M   'P 1'
#
loop_
_entity.id
_entity.type
_entity.pdbx_description
1 polymer ?
#
loop_
_entity_poly.entity_id
_entity_poly.type
_entity_poly.pdbx_seq_one_letter_code
_entity_poly.pdbx_strand_id
1 'polypeptide(L)'
;ANVRTETPTERWNLVIGKRIVFKVFLFLTSQIEEYIDFIGRQYPEVATVVHPANTFEGRNIKYLKISTTNFQDESKPIIFIDGGIHSREWIAIPPVTWAIKKLVEDVTERDLLENFDWIILPVVNPDGYKFSHTNERFWRKTRSTDQHTWSNLCPGVDGNRNFAFFWGTVGTASTPCLDNFGGRSAFSEIETRVVRDILHENLNRIALYLTMHSFGSMILYPWGHDGSLSQNALGLHSVAVAMAEKIEEHALPQFPRYVVGNSALVLNYGASGASEDYAHFIGVPLSYTYELPGLNSGMIGFVLDPRFIEQICRETWEGIVVGARRHAPWPEKELSAEQLLLFTGELMERKEISK
;
A
#
# COMPACT_ATOMS: atom_id res chain seq x y z
N ALA A 1 2.16 27.14 37.08
CA ALA A 1 1.38 27.07 35.85
C ALA A 1 1.22 25.59 35.52
N ASN A 2 0.02 25.05 35.78
CA ASN A 2 -0.32 23.66 35.47
C ASN A 2 -0.53 23.52 33.94
N VAL A 3 0.37 22.86 33.27
CA VAL A 3 0.15 22.37 31.89
C VAL A 3 -0.77 21.16 32.01
N ARG A 4 -2.06 21.32 31.69
CA ARG A 4 -2.98 20.20 31.47
C ARG A 4 -2.49 19.46 30.25
N THR A 5 -2.07 18.21 30.42
CA THR A 5 -1.89 17.25 29.34
C THR A 5 -3.29 16.84 28.88
N GLU A 6 -3.75 17.42 27.77
CA GLU A 6 -4.99 16.98 27.10
C GLU A 6 -4.82 15.54 26.64
N THR A 7 -5.75 14.67 27.03
CA THR A 7 -5.81 13.30 26.54
C THR A 7 -6.16 13.26 25.04
N PRO A 8 -5.72 12.25 24.28
CA PRO A 8 -6.02 12.15 22.84
C PRO A 8 -7.51 12.23 22.50
N THR A 9 -8.40 11.87 23.43
CA THR A 9 -9.87 11.87 23.27
C THR A 9 -10.48 13.30 23.33
N GLU A 10 -9.85 14.27 23.94
CA GLU A 10 -10.41 15.63 24.10
C GLU A 10 -10.22 16.52 22.86
N ARG A 11 -9.34 16.13 21.92
CA ARG A 11 -9.10 16.89 20.67
C ARG A 11 -10.15 16.66 19.57
N TRP A 12 -11.07 15.71 19.77
CA TRP A 12 -12.12 15.37 18.78
C TRP A 12 -13.35 16.27 18.79
N ASN A 13 -13.54 17.09 19.83
CA ASN A 13 -14.78 17.86 20.03
C ASN A 13 -14.75 19.28 19.45
N LEU A 14 -13.84 19.62 18.54
CA LEU A 14 -13.98 20.86 17.77
C LEU A 14 -14.81 20.61 16.50
N VAL A 15 -16.07 20.29 16.70
CA VAL A 15 -17.10 20.37 15.65
C VAL A 15 -17.46 21.84 15.48
N ILE A 16 -16.75 22.55 14.63
CA ILE A 16 -17.17 23.84 14.11
C ILE A 16 -17.86 23.59 12.78
N GLY A 17 -19.20 23.50 12.81
CA GLY A 17 -20.08 23.57 11.67
C GLY A 17 -19.79 22.58 10.53
N LYS A 18 -20.31 21.36 10.60
CA LYS A 18 -20.43 20.35 9.50
C LYS A 18 -19.17 20.01 8.66
N ARG A 19 -17.97 20.41 9.06
CA ARG A 19 -16.70 19.97 8.46
C ARG A 19 -15.84 19.32 9.55
N ILE A 20 -15.61 18.01 9.43
CA ILE A 20 -14.50 17.36 10.15
C ILE A 20 -13.23 17.94 9.55
N VAL A 21 -12.53 18.82 10.29
CA VAL A 21 -11.21 19.31 9.85
C VAL A 21 -10.23 18.16 10.07
N PHE A 22 -9.94 17.45 9.03
CA PHE A 22 -8.91 16.41 8.99
C PHE A 22 -7.54 17.07 9.20
N LYS A 23 -7.05 17.11 10.44
CA LYS A 23 -5.63 17.33 10.68
C LYS A 23 -4.95 16.00 10.43
N VAL A 24 -3.96 15.98 9.54
CA VAL A 24 -3.18 14.79 9.18
C VAL A 24 -2.39 14.35 10.42
N PHE A 25 -2.85 13.28 11.07
CA PHE A 25 -2.21 12.65 12.22
C PHE A 25 -2.03 11.15 11.98
N LEU A 26 -1.19 10.53 12.81
CA LEU A 26 -1.14 9.07 12.92
C LEU A 26 -2.43 8.59 13.60
N PHE A 27 -3.36 8.07 12.83
CA PHE A 27 -4.64 7.57 13.31
C PHE A 27 -4.53 6.13 13.82
N LEU A 28 -5.31 5.80 14.85
CA LEU A 28 -5.57 4.41 15.20
C LEU A 28 -6.40 3.73 14.10
N THR A 29 -6.31 2.42 13.98
CA THR A 29 -7.05 1.61 12.98
C THR A 29 -8.53 1.96 12.95
N SER A 30 -9.20 2.07 14.13
CA SER A 30 -10.62 2.40 14.24
C SER A 30 -10.96 3.78 13.66
N GLN A 31 -10.07 4.74 13.78
CA GLN A 31 -10.27 6.10 13.26
C GLN A 31 -10.17 6.13 11.73
N ILE A 32 -9.29 5.32 11.15
CA ILE A 32 -9.17 5.16 9.71
C ILE A 32 -10.43 4.46 9.17
N GLU A 33 -10.92 3.40 9.83
CA GLU A 33 -12.16 2.74 9.48
C GLU A 33 -13.37 3.68 9.54
N GLU A 34 -13.49 4.48 10.61
CA GLU A 34 -14.53 5.49 10.77
C GLU A 34 -14.47 6.54 9.65
N TYR A 35 -13.26 6.94 9.24
CA TYR A 35 -13.08 7.87 8.12
C TYR A 35 -13.52 7.27 6.79
N ILE A 36 -13.13 6.03 6.49
CA ILE A 36 -13.56 5.32 5.28
C ILE A 36 -15.09 5.24 5.24
N ASP A 37 -15.73 4.85 6.35
CA ASP A 37 -17.18 4.76 6.46
C ASP A 37 -17.85 6.13 6.34
N PHE A 38 -17.24 7.19 6.89
CA PHE A 38 -17.71 8.57 6.75
C PHE A 38 -17.69 9.00 5.28
N ILE A 39 -16.60 8.76 4.57
CA ILE A 39 -16.47 9.10 3.14
C ILE A 39 -17.56 8.41 2.31
N GLY A 40 -17.74 7.09 2.48
CA GLY A 40 -18.80 6.37 1.75
C GLY A 40 -20.21 6.83 2.05
N ARG A 41 -20.49 7.30 3.28
CA ARG A 41 -21.80 7.86 3.64
C ARG A 41 -22.03 9.29 3.14
N GLN A 42 -20.98 10.12 3.10
CA GLN A 42 -21.09 11.53 2.72
C GLN A 42 -21.00 11.76 1.22
N TYR A 43 -20.32 10.87 0.50
CA TYR A 43 -20.05 11.00 -0.93
C TYR A 43 -20.42 9.71 -1.69
N PRO A 44 -21.64 9.17 -1.52
CA PRO A 44 -22.03 7.88 -2.10
C PRO A 44 -22.04 7.88 -3.62
N GLU A 45 -22.09 9.06 -4.25
CA GLU A 45 -22.08 9.23 -5.70
C GLU A 45 -20.69 9.00 -6.32
N VAL A 46 -19.61 9.10 -5.53
CA VAL A 46 -18.23 8.94 -6.02
C VAL A 46 -17.42 7.90 -5.24
N ALA A 47 -17.85 7.53 -4.03
CA ALA A 47 -17.06 6.65 -3.15
C ALA A 47 -17.88 5.47 -2.62
N THR A 48 -17.42 4.26 -2.91
CA THR A 48 -18.02 3.01 -2.42
C THR A 48 -17.05 2.31 -1.46
N VAL A 49 -17.54 2.03 -0.23
CA VAL A 49 -16.78 1.24 0.76
C VAL A 49 -16.91 -0.23 0.43
N VAL A 50 -15.77 -0.92 0.39
CA VAL A 50 -15.72 -2.38 0.23
C VAL A 50 -15.07 -3.00 1.47
N HIS A 51 -15.69 -4.07 1.97
CA HIS A 51 -15.18 -4.85 3.10
C HIS A 51 -15.03 -6.32 2.66
N PRO A 52 -13.87 -6.71 2.10
CA PRO A 52 -13.70 -8.04 1.52
C PRO A 52 -13.51 -9.13 2.59
N ALA A 53 -12.90 -8.80 3.73
CA ALA A 53 -12.54 -9.81 4.72
C ALA A 53 -12.27 -9.21 6.11
N ASN A 54 -12.21 -10.10 7.10
CA ASN A 54 -11.66 -9.83 8.42
C ASN A 54 -10.27 -10.47 8.55
N THR A 55 -9.39 -9.82 9.31
CA THR A 55 -8.06 -10.33 9.65
C THR A 55 -8.12 -11.52 10.59
N PHE A 56 -6.95 -12.09 10.90
CA PHE A 56 -6.81 -13.19 11.87
C PHE A 56 -7.36 -12.82 13.26
N GLU A 57 -7.15 -11.60 13.75
CA GLU A 57 -7.69 -11.12 15.04
C GLU A 57 -9.12 -10.52 14.91
N GLY A 58 -9.78 -10.66 13.75
CA GLY A 58 -11.16 -10.29 13.52
C GLY A 58 -11.41 -8.81 13.19
N ARG A 59 -10.37 -8.04 12.82
CA ARG A 59 -10.53 -6.64 12.37
C ARG A 59 -10.93 -6.57 10.90
N ASN A 60 -11.67 -5.51 10.56
CA ASN A 60 -12.04 -5.29 9.16
C ASN A 60 -10.82 -4.89 8.32
N ILE A 61 -10.72 -5.44 7.12
CA ILE A 61 -9.93 -4.84 6.04
C ILE A 61 -10.93 -4.08 5.17
N LYS A 62 -10.73 -2.78 4.99
CA LYS A 62 -11.64 -1.94 4.19
C LYS A 62 -10.87 -1.13 3.17
N TYR A 63 -11.44 -0.98 1.98
CA TYR A 63 -10.94 -0.09 0.96
C TYR A 63 -12.06 0.72 0.31
N LEU A 64 -11.69 1.79 -0.38
CA LEU A 64 -12.59 2.61 -1.18
C LEU A 64 -12.39 2.34 -2.66
N LYS A 65 -13.50 2.20 -3.38
CA LYS A 65 -13.59 2.42 -4.83
C LYS A 65 -14.07 3.86 -5.04
N ILE A 66 -13.27 4.67 -5.74
CA ILE A 66 -13.59 6.08 -6.01
C ILE A 66 -13.69 6.24 -7.52
N SER A 67 -14.84 6.70 -8.02
CA SER A 67 -15.17 6.78 -9.44
C SER A 67 -16.33 7.73 -9.70
N THR A 68 -16.29 8.46 -10.78
CA THR A 68 -17.43 9.26 -11.26
C THR A 68 -18.45 8.44 -12.06
N THR A 69 -18.12 7.20 -12.40
CA THR A 69 -18.97 6.28 -13.19
C THR A 69 -19.33 5.01 -12.44
N ASN A 70 -19.07 4.96 -11.13
CA ASN A 70 -19.28 3.78 -10.28
C ASN A 70 -18.63 2.51 -10.86
N PHE A 71 -17.42 2.64 -11.44
CA PHE A 71 -16.68 1.57 -12.12
C PHE A 71 -17.39 0.95 -13.34
N GLN A 72 -18.44 1.58 -13.87
CA GLN A 72 -19.20 1.08 -15.02
C GLN A 72 -18.51 1.40 -16.36
N ASP A 73 -17.66 2.41 -16.41
CA ASP A 73 -16.87 2.73 -17.58
C ASP A 73 -15.58 1.90 -17.58
N GLU A 74 -15.58 0.78 -18.30
CA GLU A 74 -14.44 -0.11 -18.39
C GLU A 74 -13.26 0.47 -19.17
N SER A 75 -13.45 1.56 -19.89
CA SER A 75 -12.37 2.26 -20.62
C SER A 75 -11.47 3.07 -19.70
N LYS A 76 -11.93 3.43 -18.49
CA LYS A 76 -11.13 4.17 -17.51
C LYS A 76 -10.10 3.27 -16.85
N PRO A 77 -8.79 3.61 -16.95
CA PRO A 77 -7.77 2.89 -16.21
C PRO A 77 -7.94 3.08 -14.71
N ILE A 78 -7.45 2.10 -13.95
CA ILE A 78 -7.51 2.11 -12.49
C ILE A 78 -6.13 2.42 -11.92
N ILE A 79 -6.11 3.31 -10.91
CA ILE A 79 -4.96 3.53 -10.04
C ILE A 79 -5.25 2.81 -8.71
N PHE A 80 -4.38 1.87 -8.34
CA PHE A 80 -4.49 1.17 -7.06
C PHE A 80 -3.36 1.62 -6.13
N ILE A 81 -3.73 2.06 -4.92
CA ILE A 81 -2.79 2.49 -3.88
C ILE A 81 -3.11 1.74 -2.59
N ASP A 82 -2.10 1.12 -2.00
CA ASP A 82 -2.20 0.57 -0.65
C ASP A 82 -1.09 1.07 0.28
N GLY A 83 -1.26 0.80 1.58
CA GLY A 83 -0.26 1.10 2.59
C GLY A 83 -0.43 0.27 3.85
N GLY A 84 0.55 0.33 4.74
CA GLY A 84 0.45 -0.31 6.05
C GLY A 84 0.47 -1.85 6.02
N ILE A 85 1.12 -2.46 5.03
CA ILE A 85 1.40 -3.90 5.04
C ILE A 85 2.40 -4.25 6.15
N HIS A 86 3.40 -3.37 6.40
CA HIS A 86 4.29 -3.47 7.54
C HIS A 86 3.86 -2.53 8.65
N SER A 87 3.63 -3.08 9.81
CA SER A 87 2.95 -2.40 10.92
C SER A 87 3.73 -1.24 11.55
N ARG A 88 5.06 -1.29 11.54
CA ARG A 88 5.94 -0.25 12.12
C ARG A 88 6.09 0.99 11.23
N GLU A 89 5.71 0.88 9.98
CA GLU A 89 5.86 1.90 8.95
C GLU A 89 4.70 2.90 8.99
N TRP A 90 4.57 3.61 10.12
CA TRP A 90 3.38 4.42 10.39
C TRP A 90 3.14 5.52 9.35
N ILE A 91 4.21 6.10 8.77
CA ILE A 91 4.07 7.14 7.74
C ILE A 91 3.50 6.60 6.41
N ALA A 92 3.53 5.28 6.18
CA ALA A 92 2.99 4.68 4.97
C ALA A 92 1.46 4.86 4.80
N ILE A 93 0.74 5.11 5.89
CA ILE A 93 -0.73 5.19 5.90
C ILE A 93 -1.27 6.60 5.59
N PRO A 94 -0.74 7.70 6.20
CA PRO A 94 -1.24 9.05 5.98
C PRO A 94 -1.30 9.49 4.51
N PRO A 95 -0.32 9.25 3.63
CA PRO A 95 -0.43 9.62 2.22
C PRO A 95 -1.55 8.89 1.48
N VAL A 96 -1.87 7.64 1.87
CA VAL A 96 -2.98 6.89 1.28
C VAL A 96 -4.33 7.49 1.71
N THR A 97 -4.48 7.88 2.98
CA THR A 97 -5.68 8.60 3.43
C THR A 97 -5.75 10.03 2.88
N TRP A 98 -4.60 10.67 2.64
CA TRP A 98 -4.53 11.97 1.96
C TRP A 98 -5.03 11.89 0.52
N ALA A 99 -4.71 10.81 -0.20
CA ALA A 99 -5.24 10.57 -1.54
C ALA A 99 -6.77 10.52 -1.54
N ILE A 100 -7.40 9.85 -0.55
CA ILE A 100 -8.86 9.86 -0.39
C ILE A 100 -9.37 11.30 -0.25
N LYS A 101 -8.77 12.09 0.65
CA LYS A 101 -9.14 13.49 0.85
C LYS A 101 -9.05 14.29 -0.45
N LYS A 102 -7.97 14.16 -1.21
CA LYS A 102 -7.74 14.91 -2.45
C LYS A 102 -8.66 14.49 -3.58
N LEU A 103 -9.09 13.24 -3.59
CA LEU A 103 -10.00 12.71 -4.60
C LEU A 103 -11.49 12.97 -4.28
N VAL A 104 -11.85 13.18 -3.00
CA VAL A 104 -13.28 13.23 -2.61
C VAL A 104 -13.67 14.54 -1.93
N GLU A 105 -12.85 15.06 -0.98
CA GLU A 105 -13.21 16.22 -0.16
C GLU A 105 -12.60 17.53 -0.68
N ASP A 106 -11.36 17.50 -1.16
CA ASP A 106 -10.55 18.66 -1.57
C ASP A 106 -10.05 18.45 -3.00
N VAL A 107 -11.01 18.32 -3.93
CA VAL A 107 -10.73 17.98 -5.33
C VAL A 107 -10.20 19.20 -6.07
N THR A 108 -8.90 19.25 -6.27
CA THR A 108 -8.22 20.28 -7.06
C THR A 108 -7.89 19.80 -8.47
N GLU A 109 -7.60 18.52 -8.63
CA GLU A 109 -7.26 17.85 -9.89
C GLU A 109 -8.45 17.02 -10.41
N ARG A 110 -9.45 17.69 -11.02
CA ARG A 110 -10.66 17.02 -11.51
C ARG A 110 -10.40 15.98 -12.59
N ASP A 111 -9.38 16.18 -13.40
CA ASP A 111 -8.93 15.25 -14.44
C ASP A 111 -8.60 13.85 -13.88
N LEU A 112 -8.18 13.77 -12.64
CA LEU A 112 -7.89 12.49 -11.99
C LEU A 112 -9.14 11.65 -11.74
N LEU A 113 -10.29 12.28 -11.51
CA LEU A 113 -11.57 11.58 -11.38
C LEU A 113 -12.28 11.38 -12.72
N GLU A 114 -12.07 12.29 -13.66
CA GLU A 114 -12.65 12.20 -15.00
C GLU A 114 -12.00 11.08 -15.82
N ASN A 115 -10.68 10.92 -15.69
CA ASN A 115 -9.90 9.99 -16.51
C ASN A 115 -9.58 8.66 -15.84
N PHE A 116 -9.68 8.55 -14.52
CA PHE A 116 -9.29 7.36 -13.76
C PHE A 116 -10.37 6.93 -12.78
N ASP A 117 -10.41 5.62 -12.52
CA ASP A 117 -11.00 5.05 -11.32
C ASP A 117 -9.89 4.75 -10.31
N TRP A 118 -10.23 4.78 -9.02
CA TRP A 118 -9.25 4.60 -7.95
C TRP A 118 -9.68 3.51 -6.98
N ILE A 119 -8.71 2.69 -6.57
CA ILE A 119 -8.87 1.75 -5.46
C ILE A 119 -7.86 2.17 -4.39
N ILE A 120 -8.35 2.48 -3.19
CA ILE A 120 -7.53 3.00 -2.09
C ILE A 120 -7.71 2.12 -0.87
N LEU A 121 -6.63 1.41 -0.47
CA LEU A 121 -6.56 0.51 0.69
C LEU A 121 -5.57 1.07 1.74
N PRO A 122 -6.02 1.88 2.70
CA PRO A 122 -5.11 2.60 3.60
C PRO A 122 -4.33 1.71 4.56
N VAL A 123 -4.90 0.59 5.01
CA VAL A 123 -4.27 -0.31 5.98
C VAL A 123 -4.46 -1.76 5.54
N VAL A 124 -3.42 -2.33 4.95
CA VAL A 124 -3.42 -3.74 4.54
C VAL A 124 -3.42 -4.66 5.76
N ASN A 125 -2.62 -4.33 6.79
CA ASN A 125 -2.41 -5.14 8.00
C ASN A 125 -2.90 -4.41 9.27
N PRO A 126 -4.21 -4.35 9.52
CA PRO A 126 -4.75 -3.64 10.68
C PRO A 126 -4.44 -4.33 12.02
N ASP A 127 -4.22 -5.65 12.05
CA ASP A 127 -3.83 -6.37 13.26
C ASP A 127 -2.43 -5.98 13.73
N GLY A 128 -1.45 -6.07 12.84
CA GLY A 128 -0.09 -5.66 13.15
C GLY A 128 -0.01 -4.18 13.46
N TYR A 129 -0.73 -3.32 12.71
CA TYR A 129 -0.74 -1.88 12.94
C TYR A 129 -1.30 -1.56 14.34
N LYS A 130 -2.41 -2.18 14.75
CA LYS A 130 -2.93 -2.05 16.12
C LYS A 130 -1.90 -2.50 17.15
N PHE A 131 -1.26 -3.65 16.93
CA PHE A 131 -0.25 -4.18 17.83
C PHE A 131 0.97 -3.27 17.98
N SER A 132 1.40 -2.60 16.89
CA SER A 132 2.50 -1.63 16.92
C SER A 132 2.18 -0.38 17.75
N HIS A 133 0.91 -0.04 17.92
CA HIS A 133 0.46 1.07 18.77
C HIS A 133 0.30 0.70 20.26
N THR A 134 0.00 -0.56 20.55
CA THR A 134 -0.40 -0.96 21.92
C THR A 134 0.64 -1.79 22.65
N ASN A 135 1.51 -2.51 21.93
CA ASN A 135 2.40 -3.51 22.50
C ASN A 135 3.87 -3.30 22.08
N GLU A 136 4.16 -3.36 20.77
CA GLU A 136 5.52 -3.30 20.28
C GLU A 136 5.63 -2.35 19.07
N ARG A 137 6.16 -1.14 19.29
CA ARG A 137 6.27 -0.07 18.29
C ARG A 137 6.92 -0.51 16.97
N PHE A 138 7.86 -1.44 17.04
CA PHE A 138 8.65 -1.87 15.91
C PHE A 138 8.18 -3.20 15.29
N TRP A 139 6.96 -3.65 15.66
CA TRP A 139 6.33 -4.82 15.06
C TRP A 139 6.16 -4.62 13.55
N ARG A 140 6.52 -5.65 12.75
CA ARG A 140 6.47 -5.61 11.28
C ARG A 140 5.35 -6.45 10.68
N LYS A 141 5.20 -7.68 11.16
CA LYS A 141 4.43 -8.77 10.55
C LYS A 141 2.92 -8.66 10.77
N THR A 142 2.15 -9.57 10.18
CA THR A 142 0.77 -9.88 10.54
C THR A 142 0.69 -10.43 11.98
N ARG A 143 -0.48 -10.92 12.40
CA ARG A 143 -0.66 -11.48 13.76
C ARG A 143 -1.14 -12.92 13.76
N SER A 144 -1.13 -13.61 12.62
CA SER A 144 -1.53 -15.02 12.51
C SER A 144 -0.66 -15.94 13.36
N THR A 145 -1.26 -16.97 13.97
CA THR A 145 -0.55 -17.94 14.82
C THR A 145 -0.64 -19.36 14.29
N ASP A 146 -1.17 -19.55 13.09
CA ASP A 146 -1.44 -20.85 12.48
C ASP A 146 -0.48 -21.21 11.32
N GLN A 147 0.55 -20.38 11.11
CA GLN A 147 1.43 -20.53 9.95
C GLN A 147 2.63 -21.47 10.19
N HIS A 148 2.95 -21.77 11.45
CA HIS A 148 4.06 -22.65 11.83
C HIS A 148 3.83 -23.20 13.25
N THR A 149 4.43 -24.35 13.58
CA THR A 149 4.33 -24.94 14.94
C THR A 149 4.82 -24.01 16.06
N TRP A 150 5.72 -23.07 15.75
CA TRP A 150 6.25 -22.06 16.67
C TRP A 150 5.53 -20.72 16.59
N SER A 151 4.48 -20.59 15.78
CA SER A 151 3.78 -19.30 15.61
C SER A 151 3.09 -18.80 16.88
N ASN A 152 2.82 -19.67 17.86
CA ASN A 152 2.34 -19.23 19.18
C ASN A 152 3.40 -18.45 19.98
N LEU A 153 4.70 -18.71 19.76
CA LEU A 153 5.81 -17.98 20.35
C LEU A 153 6.27 -16.82 19.48
N CYS A 154 6.24 -17.02 18.17
CA CYS A 154 6.72 -16.08 17.16
C CYS A 154 5.61 -15.87 16.12
N PRO A 155 4.55 -15.11 16.44
CA PRO A 155 3.41 -14.93 15.54
C PRO A 155 3.73 -14.09 14.30
N GLY A 156 2.87 -14.24 13.30
CA GLY A 156 2.83 -13.37 12.11
C GLY A 156 3.78 -13.75 11.00
N VAL A 157 3.44 -13.21 9.85
CA VAL A 157 4.14 -13.38 8.55
C VAL A 157 4.48 -12.00 8.01
N ASP A 158 5.62 -11.88 7.35
CA ASP A 158 5.95 -10.69 6.57
C ASP A 158 5.05 -10.64 5.32
N GLY A 159 4.07 -9.74 5.32
CA GLY A 159 3.13 -9.61 4.22
C GLY A 159 3.83 -9.34 2.88
N ASN A 160 4.94 -8.59 2.88
CA ASN A 160 5.70 -8.31 1.66
C ASN A 160 6.79 -9.36 1.36
N ARG A 161 6.56 -10.60 1.83
CA ARG A 161 7.26 -11.84 1.46
C ARG A 161 6.26 -12.98 1.17
N ASN A 162 4.97 -12.67 1.14
CA ASN A 162 3.90 -13.67 1.09
C ASN A 162 3.18 -13.76 -0.25
N PHE A 163 3.58 -12.98 -1.28
CA PHE A 163 3.03 -13.06 -2.63
C PHE A 163 3.68 -14.18 -3.47
N ALA A 164 2.93 -14.73 -4.44
CA ALA A 164 3.33 -15.91 -5.23
C ALA A 164 4.29 -15.59 -6.38
N PHE A 165 5.29 -14.70 -6.17
CA PHE A 165 6.33 -14.44 -7.15
C PHE A 165 7.70 -14.80 -6.56
N PHE A 166 8.30 -15.89 -7.07
CA PHE A 166 9.50 -16.50 -6.50
C PHE A 166 9.42 -16.73 -4.98
N TRP A 167 8.21 -16.95 -4.46
CA TRP A 167 7.98 -17.09 -3.03
C TRP A 167 8.94 -18.10 -2.38
N GLY A 168 9.51 -17.72 -1.23
CA GLY A 168 10.37 -18.59 -0.42
C GLY A 168 11.80 -18.79 -0.96
N THR A 169 12.23 -18.06 -2.01
CA THR A 169 13.53 -18.29 -2.63
C THR A 169 14.66 -17.40 -2.13
N VAL A 170 14.46 -16.08 -2.01
CA VAL A 170 15.51 -15.13 -1.62
C VAL A 170 14.96 -14.05 -0.68
N GLY A 171 15.78 -13.60 0.27
CA GLY A 171 15.44 -12.54 1.21
C GLY A 171 14.26 -12.86 2.15
N THR A 172 13.95 -14.14 2.31
CA THR A 172 12.87 -14.64 3.18
C THR A 172 13.39 -15.70 4.14
N ALA A 173 12.80 -15.76 5.33
CA ALA A 173 13.15 -16.76 6.35
C ALA A 173 12.15 -17.90 6.36
N SER A 174 12.65 -19.10 6.68
CA SER A 174 11.82 -20.29 6.92
C SER A 174 11.35 -20.42 8.38
N THR A 175 11.91 -19.62 9.30
CA THR A 175 11.53 -19.61 10.72
C THR A 175 10.64 -18.42 11.06
N PRO A 176 9.52 -18.65 11.81
CA PRO A 176 8.58 -17.58 12.13
C PRO A 176 9.14 -16.52 13.09
N CYS A 177 10.26 -16.78 13.76
CA CYS A 177 10.86 -15.81 14.69
C CYS A 177 11.66 -14.69 14.04
N LEU A 178 11.82 -14.72 12.72
CA LEU A 178 12.46 -13.64 11.98
C LEU A 178 11.43 -12.72 11.32
N ASP A 179 11.79 -11.46 11.19
CA ASP A 179 10.92 -10.41 10.65
C ASP A 179 10.51 -10.64 9.18
N ASN A 180 11.32 -11.36 8.42
CA ASN A 180 11.10 -11.67 7.00
C ASN A 180 10.56 -13.09 6.75
N PHE A 181 9.86 -13.69 7.73
CA PHE A 181 9.21 -14.99 7.54
C PHE A 181 8.06 -14.88 6.54
N GLY A 182 8.14 -15.64 5.44
CA GLY A 182 7.20 -15.58 4.30
C GLY A 182 5.92 -16.40 4.46
N GLY A 183 5.65 -17.00 5.64
CA GLY A 183 4.50 -17.87 5.86
C GLY A 183 4.74 -19.33 5.45
N ARG A 184 3.71 -20.18 5.60
CA ARG A 184 3.76 -21.60 5.20
C ARG A 184 3.60 -21.84 3.70
N SER A 185 2.99 -20.88 3.02
CA SER A 185 2.78 -20.86 1.58
C SER A 185 2.60 -19.42 1.10
N ALA A 186 2.72 -19.19 -0.19
CA ALA A 186 2.28 -17.94 -0.78
C ALA A 186 0.79 -17.71 -0.45
N PHE A 187 0.43 -16.46 -0.22
CA PHE A 187 -0.94 -16.05 0.16
C PHE A 187 -1.52 -16.78 1.38
N SER A 188 -0.66 -17.21 2.32
CA SER A 188 -1.14 -17.76 3.59
C SER A 188 -1.94 -16.74 4.41
N GLU A 189 -1.62 -15.45 4.25
CA GLU A 189 -2.25 -14.35 5.00
C GLU A 189 -3.50 -13.81 4.29
N ILE A 190 -4.53 -13.50 5.07
CA ILE A 190 -5.77 -12.90 4.54
C ILE A 190 -5.49 -11.50 3.94
N GLU A 191 -4.59 -10.76 4.55
CA GLU A 191 -4.14 -9.44 4.14
C GLU A 191 -3.60 -9.45 2.71
N THR A 192 -2.72 -10.39 2.41
CA THR A 192 -2.12 -10.52 1.06
C THR A 192 -3.11 -11.09 0.05
N ARG A 193 -4.04 -11.95 0.47
CA ARG A 193 -5.15 -12.41 -0.38
C ARG A 193 -6.07 -11.26 -0.80
N VAL A 194 -6.35 -10.30 0.09
CA VAL A 194 -7.15 -9.12 -0.25
C VAL A 194 -6.47 -8.29 -1.34
N VAL A 195 -5.17 -8.01 -1.21
CA VAL A 195 -4.42 -7.29 -2.25
C VAL A 195 -4.40 -8.07 -3.56
N ARG A 196 -4.12 -9.38 -3.51
CA ARG A 196 -4.20 -10.27 -4.69
C ARG A 196 -5.55 -10.19 -5.38
N ASP A 197 -6.63 -10.31 -4.62
CA ASP A 197 -7.99 -10.35 -5.17
C ASP A 197 -8.36 -9.02 -5.83
N ILE A 198 -7.98 -7.89 -5.24
CA ILE A 198 -8.12 -6.57 -5.87
C ILE A 198 -7.37 -6.51 -7.20
N LEU A 199 -6.12 -6.99 -7.22
CA LEU A 199 -5.29 -7.02 -8.43
C LEU A 199 -5.92 -7.90 -9.52
N HIS A 200 -6.37 -9.11 -9.18
CA HIS A 200 -6.95 -10.07 -10.12
C HIS A 200 -8.30 -9.60 -10.68
N GLU A 201 -9.18 -9.09 -9.83
CA GLU A 201 -10.50 -8.62 -10.23
C GLU A 201 -10.43 -7.42 -11.21
N ASN A 202 -9.36 -6.64 -11.14
CA ASN A 202 -9.24 -5.40 -11.90
C ASN A 202 -8.02 -5.39 -12.85
N LEU A 203 -7.39 -6.54 -13.09
CA LEU A 203 -6.10 -6.64 -13.78
C LEU A 203 -6.08 -5.96 -15.14
N ASN A 204 -7.15 -6.11 -15.91
CA ASN A 204 -7.24 -5.55 -17.26
C ASN A 204 -7.28 -4.02 -17.30
N ARG A 205 -7.56 -3.40 -16.15
CA ARG A 205 -7.73 -1.95 -16.03
C ARG A 205 -6.68 -1.28 -15.15
N ILE A 206 -6.01 -2.01 -14.23
CA ILE A 206 -4.99 -1.40 -13.37
C ILE A 206 -3.80 -0.97 -14.22
N ALA A 207 -3.63 0.35 -14.33
CA ALA A 207 -2.54 0.97 -15.06
C ALA A 207 -1.34 1.30 -14.16
N LEU A 208 -1.61 1.57 -12.86
CA LEU A 208 -0.60 1.94 -11.87
C LEU A 208 -0.95 1.31 -10.52
N TYR A 209 0.02 0.62 -9.94
CA TYR A 209 -0.03 0.11 -8.56
C TYR A 209 1.08 0.74 -7.73
N LEU A 210 0.71 1.30 -6.59
CA LEU A 210 1.62 1.91 -5.62
C LEU A 210 1.41 1.27 -4.25
N THR A 211 2.46 0.66 -3.70
CA THR A 211 2.47 0.20 -2.31
C THR A 211 3.36 1.10 -1.46
N MET A 212 2.76 1.68 -0.40
CA MET A 212 3.44 2.65 0.46
C MET A 212 4.11 1.95 1.63
N HIS A 213 5.41 2.19 1.73
CA HIS A 213 6.34 1.70 2.75
C HIS A 213 7.13 2.83 3.39
N SER A 214 7.91 2.52 4.39
CA SER A 214 8.96 3.35 4.92
C SER A 214 10.08 2.49 5.52
N PHE A 215 11.29 3.01 5.55
CA PHE A 215 11.69 4.35 5.16
C PHE A 215 12.94 4.33 4.28
N GLY A 216 13.12 5.36 3.45
CA GLY A 216 14.34 5.44 2.65
C GLY A 216 14.38 6.60 1.65
N SER A 217 13.29 7.31 1.38
CA SER A 217 13.14 8.24 0.26
C SER A 217 13.51 7.54 -1.06
N MET A 218 12.74 6.51 -1.45
CA MET A 218 13.01 5.74 -2.66
C MET A 218 11.70 5.48 -3.43
N ILE A 219 11.79 5.38 -4.76
CA ILE A 219 10.76 4.80 -5.62
C ILE A 219 11.39 3.61 -6.34
N LEU A 220 10.96 2.42 -5.93
CA LEU A 220 11.53 1.16 -6.35
C LEU A 220 10.59 0.46 -7.34
N TYR A 221 11.15 -0.25 -8.32
CA TYR A 221 10.40 -1.00 -9.32
C TYR A 221 11.02 -2.40 -9.55
N PRO A 222 10.25 -3.36 -10.10
CA PRO A 222 10.68 -4.74 -10.33
C PRO A 222 11.95 -4.86 -11.20
N TRP A 223 12.76 -5.94 -10.97
CA TRP A 223 12.43 -7.08 -10.09
C TRP A 223 13.22 -7.02 -8.79
N GLY A 224 12.53 -7.17 -7.67
CA GLY A 224 13.16 -7.16 -6.35
C GLY A 224 13.79 -8.49 -5.96
N HIS A 225 13.42 -9.63 -6.60
CA HIS A 225 13.93 -10.93 -6.19
C HIS A 225 15.40 -11.17 -6.63
N ASP A 226 15.83 -10.69 -7.80
CA ASP A 226 17.18 -10.96 -8.35
C ASP A 226 17.88 -9.74 -8.97
N GLY A 227 17.17 -8.61 -9.11
CA GLY A 227 17.70 -7.40 -9.71
C GLY A 227 17.77 -7.40 -11.24
N SER A 228 17.24 -8.42 -11.90
CA SER A 228 17.05 -8.41 -13.35
C SER A 228 16.08 -7.28 -13.75
N LEU A 229 16.20 -6.80 -14.98
CA LEU A 229 15.36 -5.73 -15.47
C LEU A 229 14.10 -6.28 -16.15
N SER A 230 12.95 -5.76 -15.80
CA SER A 230 11.71 -5.99 -16.53
C SER A 230 11.83 -5.51 -17.98
N GLN A 231 11.07 -6.11 -18.90
CA GLN A 231 10.95 -5.62 -20.28
C GLN A 231 10.46 -4.17 -20.34
N ASN A 232 9.69 -3.72 -19.33
CA ASN A 232 9.23 -2.34 -19.18
C ASN A 232 10.14 -1.46 -18.30
N ALA A 233 11.37 -1.89 -18.00
CA ALA A 233 12.23 -1.18 -17.04
C ALA A 233 12.46 0.29 -17.40
N LEU A 234 12.57 0.62 -18.69
CA LEU A 234 12.73 2.01 -19.13
C LEU A 234 11.48 2.85 -18.86
N GLY A 235 10.30 2.30 -19.12
CA GLY A 235 9.02 2.95 -18.79
C GLY A 235 8.84 3.14 -17.30
N LEU A 236 9.09 2.08 -16.50
CA LEU A 236 9.08 2.13 -15.04
C LEU A 236 10.03 3.21 -14.51
N HIS A 237 11.29 3.22 -14.98
CA HIS A 237 12.27 4.20 -14.54
C HIS A 237 11.88 5.64 -14.90
N SER A 238 11.44 5.88 -16.14
CA SER A 238 11.06 7.22 -16.61
C SER A 238 9.88 7.82 -15.81
N VAL A 239 8.87 7.01 -15.52
CA VAL A 239 7.73 7.45 -14.71
C VAL A 239 8.15 7.70 -13.26
N ALA A 240 8.94 6.79 -12.66
CA ALA A 240 9.43 6.94 -11.30
C ALA A 240 10.32 8.17 -11.10
N VAL A 241 11.21 8.48 -12.06
CA VAL A 241 12.03 9.71 -12.04
C VAL A 241 11.14 10.94 -12.04
N ALA A 242 10.13 10.99 -12.90
CA ALA A 242 9.23 12.14 -12.94
C ALA A 242 8.39 12.30 -11.66
N MET A 243 7.98 11.18 -11.03
CA MET A 243 7.33 11.22 -9.72
C MET A 243 8.28 11.77 -8.66
N ALA A 244 9.53 11.28 -8.60
CA ALA A 244 10.55 11.73 -7.66
C ALA A 244 10.91 13.21 -7.83
N GLU A 245 11.12 13.67 -9.06
CA GLU A 245 11.39 15.09 -9.38
C GLU A 245 10.27 15.98 -8.84
N LYS A 246 9.01 15.57 -9.01
CA LYS A 246 7.86 16.35 -8.55
C LYS A 246 7.76 16.39 -7.02
N ILE A 247 8.06 15.29 -6.34
CA ILE A 247 8.16 15.24 -4.87
C ILE A 247 9.25 16.21 -4.40
N GLU A 248 10.41 16.18 -5.04
CA GLU A 248 11.57 16.98 -4.65
C GLU A 248 11.40 18.50 -4.81
N GLU A 249 10.50 18.96 -5.68
CA GLU A 249 10.17 20.39 -5.79
C GLU A 249 9.72 21.00 -4.45
N HIS A 250 9.12 20.18 -3.57
CA HIS A 250 8.54 20.62 -2.30
C HIS A 250 9.10 19.88 -1.09
N ALA A 251 10.03 18.94 -1.29
CA ALA A 251 10.62 18.16 -0.22
C ALA A 251 11.40 19.04 0.76
N LEU A 252 11.31 18.69 2.04
CA LEU A 252 12.03 19.40 3.08
C LEU A 252 13.52 19.05 3.02
N PRO A 253 14.43 20.03 3.18
CA PRO A 253 15.87 19.84 2.95
C PRO A 253 16.55 18.88 3.94
N GLN A 254 15.92 18.57 5.06
CA GLN A 254 16.42 17.59 6.04
C GLN A 254 16.18 16.14 5.64
N PHE A 255 15.31 15.87 4.67
CA PHE A 255 15.11 14.52 4.16
C PHE A 255 16.07 14.21 2.99
N PRO A 256 16.51 12.96 2.85
CA PRO A 256 17.28 12.54 1.69
C PRO A 256 16.47 12.75 0.41
N ARG A 257 17.16 13.05 -0.69
CA ARG A 257 16.55 13.03 -2.02
C ARG A 257 16.10 11.63 -2.38
N TYR A 258 15.04 11.55 -3.19
CA TYR A 258 14.52 10.28 -3.65
C TYR A 258 15.48 9.56 -4.57
N VAL A 259 15.77 8.30 -4.27
CA VAL A 259 16.52 7.39 -5.14
C VAL A 259 15.52 6.58 -5.95
N VAL A 260 15.70 6.54 -7.27
CA VAL A 260 14.87 5.78 -8.19
C VAL A 260 15.65 4.63 -8.78
N GLY A 261 15.10 3.42 -8.74
CA GLY A 261 15.77 2.29 -9.36
C GLY A 261 15.10 0.93 -9.14
N ASN A 262 15.73 -0.09 -9.70
CA ASN A 262 15.33 -1.48 -9.47
C ASN A 262 15.48 -1.84 -7.98
N SER A 263 14.45 -2.49 -7.41
CA SER A 263 14.35 -2.79 -5.97
C SER A 263 15.60 -3.50 -5.44
N ALA A 264 16.02 -4.61 -6.05
CA ALA A 264 17.15 -5.37 -5.55
C ALA A 264 18.49 -4.63 -5.70
N LEU A 265 18.66 -3.85 -6.78
CA LEU A 265 19.89 -3.11 -7.04
C LEU A 265 20.05 -1.90 -6.10
N VAL A 266 18.98 -1.16 -5.87
CA VAL A 266 18.98 0.01 -4.96
C VAL A 266 19.16 -0.44 -3.51
N LEU A 267 18.43 -1.48 -3.08
CA LEU A 267 18.49 -1.99 -1.71
C LEU A 267 19.76 -2.84 -1.45
N ASN A 268 20.46 -3.24 -2.50
CA ASN A 268 21.62 -4.13 -2.44
C ASN A 268 21.33 -5.49 -1.76
N TYR A 269 20.09 -5.97 -1.89
CA TYR A 269 19.69 -7.33 -1.53
C TYR A 269 18.45 -7.77 -2.32
N GLY A 270 18.31 -9.08 -2.56
CA GLY A 270 17.13 -9.66 -3.19
C GLY A 270 16.03 -9.96 -2.17
N ALA A 271 14.77 -9.77 -2.58
CA ALA A 271 13.59 -10.07 -1.76
C ALA A 271 12.48 -10.66 -2.64
N SER A 272 12.16 -11.93 -2.44
CA SER A 272 11.08 -12.62 -3.14
C SER A 272 9.74 -12.51 -2.41
N GLY A 273 8.63 -12.68 -3.14
CA GLY A 273 7.29 -12.64 -2.58
C GLY A 273 6.82 -11.22 -2.24
N ALA A 274 7.34 -10.21 -2.91
CA ALA A 274 6.92 -8.82 -2.77
C ALA A 274 5.70 -8.50 -3.63
N SER A 275 4.87 -7.55 -3.16
CA SER A 275 3.60 -7.20 -3.80
C SER A 275 3.79 -6.51 -5.15
N GLU A 276 4.78 -5.61 -5.25
CA GLU A 276 5.08 -4.89 -6.49
C GLU A 276 5.60 -5.80 -7.60
N ASP A 277 6.44 -6.77 -7.23
CA ASP A 277 6.91 -7.79 -8.18
C ASP A 277 5.75 -8.66 -8.67
N TYR A 278 4.90 -9.11 -7.74
CA TYR A 278 3.74 -9.92 -8.09
C TYR A 278 2.76 -9.16 -8.99
N ALA A 279 2.43 -7.92 -8.65
CA ALA A 279 1.53 -7.09 -9.46
C ALA A 279 2.07 -6.90 -10.89
N HIS A 280 3.37 -6.63 -11.02
CA HIS A 280 4.00 -6.48 -12.32
C HIS A 280 4.05 -7.80 -13.11
N PHE A 281 4.34 -8.90 -12.43
CA PHE A 281 4.39 -10.24 -13.02
C PHE A 281 3.05 -10.65 -13.62
N ILE A 282 1.93 -10.43 -12.92
CA ILE A 282 0.59 -10.74 -13.44
C ILE A 282 0.11 -9.77 -14.51
N GLY A 283 0.87 -8.69 -14.78
CA GLY A 283 0.65 -7.80 -15.92
C GLY A 283 0.25 -6.37 -15.60
N VAL A 284 0.39 -5.88 -14.36
CA VAL A 284 0.28 -4.44 -14.08
C VAL A 284 1.48 -3.71 -14.70
N PRO A 285 1.28 -2.76 -15.62
CA PRO A 285 2.39 -2.16 -16.38
C PRO A 285 3.31 -1.30 -15.53
N LEU A 286 2.74 -0.53 -14.59
CA LEU A 286 3.47 0.36 -13.70
C LEU A 286 3.22 -0.07 -12.25
N SER A 287 4.23 -0.65 -11.62
CA SER A 287 4.17 -1.17 -10.25
C SER A 287 5.37 -0.67 -9.46
N TYR A 288 5.12 -0.03 -8.30
CA TYR A 288 6.17 0.61 -7.52
C TYR A 288 5.98 0.41 -6.03
N THR A 289 7.12 0.26 -5.33
CA THR A 289 7.23 0.46 -3.89
C THR A 289 7.74 1.88 -3.62
N TYR A 290 6.99 2.64 -2.82
CA TYR A 290 7.45 3.89 -2.25
C TYR A 290 8.02 3.64 -0.87
N GLU A 291 9.30 3.91 -0.69
CA GLU A 291 9.93 4.01 0.64
C GLU A 291 9.91 5.48 1.05
N LEU A 292 8.93 5.87 1.84
CA LEU A 292 8.71 7.24 2.28
C LEU A 292 9.86 7.76 3.16
N PRO A 293 9.99 9.08 3.38
CA PRO A 293 11.09 9.65 4.13
C PRO A 293 11.17 9.20 5.59
N GLY A 294 12.40 9.04 6.09
CA GLY A 294 12.74 8.89 7.50
C GLY A 294 13.97 9.72 7.85
N LEU A 295 14.08 10.21 9.09
CA LEU A 295 15.15 11.14 9.49
C LEU A 295 16.38 10.50 10.12
N ASN A 296 16.30 9.24 10.48
CA ASN A 296 17.36 8.55 11.23
C ASN A 296 17.74 7.25 10.55
N SER A 297 18.70 6.54 11.09
CA SER A 297 19.10 5.20 10.65
C SER A 297 18.57 4.11 11.58
N GLY A 298 18.56 2.87 11.09
CA GLY A 298 18.10 1.71 11.85
C GLY A 298 16.63 1.84 12.29
N MET A 299 16.26 1.20 13.38
CA MET A 299 14.86 1.16 13.83
C MET A 299 14.25 2.53 14.16
N ILE A 300 15.08 3.50 14.53
CA ILE A 300 14.61 4.87 14.86
C ILE A 300 14.11 5.63 13.63
N GLY A 301 14.53 5.24 12.42
CA GLY A 301 14.02 5.81 11.17
C GLY A 301 12.52 5.65 10.96
N PHE A 302 11.91 4.63 11.58
CA PHE A 302 10.44 4.47 11.59
C PHE A 302 9.71 5.45 12.52
N VAL A 303 10.46 6.21 13.37
CA VAL A 303 9.87 7.17 14.32
C VAL A 303 9.97 8.56 13.72
N LEU A 304 9.00 8.90 12.89
CA LEU A 304 8.92 10.23 12.29
C LEU A 304 8.21 11.20 13.23
N ASP A 305 8.75 12.43 13.34
CA ASP A 305 8.06 13.52 14.06
C ASP A 305 6.74 13.87 13.34
N PRO A 306 5.61 13.87 14.06
CA PRO A 306 4.30 14.16 13.47
C PRO A 306 4.19 15.49 12.72
N ARG A 307 5.07 16.46 13.00
CA ARG A 307 5.12 17.76 12.30
C ARG A 307 5.41 17.64 10.80
N PHE A 308 6.04 16.55 10.37
CA PHE A 308 6.40 16.33 8.97
C PHE A 308 5.34 15.58 8.17
N ILE A 309 4.34 14.97 8.83
CA ILE A 309 3.36 14.10 8.18
C ILE A 309 2.61 14.84 7.07
N GLU A 310 2.09 16.03 7.36
CA GLU A 310 1.31 16.80 6.37
C GLU A 310 2.15 17.16 5.13
N GLN A 311 3.39 17.56 5.33
CA GLN A 311 4.29 17.89 4.22
C GLN A 311 4.59 16.64 3.36
N ILE A 312 4.92 15.51 4.01
CA ILE A 312 5.17 14.24 3.29
C ILE A 312 3.93 13.79 2.52
N CYS A 313 2.73 13.92 3.09
CA CYS A 313 1.49 13.59 2.39
C CYS A 313 1.30 14.47 1.15
N ARG A 314 1.56 15.78 1.27
CA ARG A 314 1.41 16.74 0.17
C ARG A 314 2.37 16.43 -0.98
N GLU A 315 3.66 16.32 -0.68
CA GLU A 315 4.67 16.06 -1.71
C GLU A 315 4.51 14.68 -2.37
N THR A 316 4.15 13.65 -1.57
CA THR A 316 3.85 12.31 -2.10
C THR A 316 2.64 12.35 -3.04
N TRP A 317 1.58 13.11 -2.69
CA TRP A 317 0.42 13.27 -3.56
C TRP A 317 0.79 13.90 -4.90
N GLU A 318 1.65 14.91 -4.91
CA GLU A 318 2.12 15.53 -6.15
C GLU A 318 2.86 14.53 -7.06
N GLY A 319 3.67 13.65 -6.48
CA GLY A 319 4.28 12.54 -7.22
C GLY A 319 3.24 11.54 -7.76
N ILE A 320 2.24 11.17 -6.96
CA ILE A 320 1.14 10.27 -7.38
C ILE A 320 0.39 10.87 -8.57
N VAL A 321 0.07 12.16 -8.54
CA VAL A 321 -0.59 12.89 -9.63
C VAL A 321 0.20 12.79 -10.94
N VAL A 322 1.52 12.97 -10.87
CA VAL A 322 2.41 12.83 -12.04
C VAL A 322 2.41 11.38 -12.56
N GLY A 323 2.50 10.41 -11.66
CA GLY A 323 2.46 8.98 -12.01
C GLY A 323 1.16 8.60 -12.71
N ALA A 324 0.02 9.04 -12.17
CA ALA A 324 -1.29 8.81 -12.76
C ALA A 324 -1.39 9.39 -14.19
N ARG A 325 -0.93 10.63 -14.40
CA ARG A 325 -0.98 11.31 -15.71
C ARG A 325 0.00 10.76 -16.74
N ARG A 326 1.05 10.05 -16.30
CA ARG A 326 2.07 9.46 -17.19
C ARG A 326 1.82 7.99 -17.52
N HIS A 327 0.67 7.44 -17.16
CA HIS A 327 0.32 6.10 -17.62
C HIS A 327 0.29 6.15 -19.16
N ALA A 328 1.15 5.37 -19.81
CA ALA A 328 1.08 5.15 -21.24
C ALA A 328 0.09 4.01 -21.53
N PRO A 329 -0.68 4.06 -22.64
CA PRO A 329 -1.40 2.88 -23.07
C PRO A 329 -0.39 1.74 -23.27
N TRP A 330 -0.57 0.66 -22.53
CA TRP A 330 0.26 -0.54 -22.65
C TRP A 330 -0.04 -1.20 -24.00
N PRO A 331 0.96 -1.69 -24.76
CA PRO A 331 0.70 -2.54 -25.91
C PRO A 331 -0.12 -3.75 -25.48
N GLU A 332 -1.05 -4.19 -26.32
CA GLU A 332 -1.96 -5.31 -26.04
C GLU A 332 -1.25 -6.47 -25.33
N LYS A 333 -1.82 -6.88 -24.18
CA LYS A 333 -1.22 -7.88 -23.29
C LYS A 333 -1.35 -9.27 -23.91
N GLU A 334 -0.28 -9.82 -24.44
CA GLU A 334 -0.14 -11.27 -24.53
C GLU A 334 0.44 -11.80 -23.21
N LEU A 335 -0.41 -12.42 -22.39
CA LEU A 335 0.06 -13.14 -21.21
C LEU A 335 0.93 -14.31 -21.66
N SER A 336 2.11 -14.47 -21.05
CA SER A 336 2.94 -15.64 -21.31
C SER A 336 2.23 -16.93 -20.89
N ALA A 337 2.62 -18.06 -21.46
CA ALA A 337 2.04 -19.36 -21.11
C ALA A 337 2.18 -19.66 -19.60
N GLU A 338 3.23 -19.17 -18.95
CA GLU A 338 3.50 -19.32 -17.51
C GLU A 338 2.54 -18.46 -16.67
N GLN A 339 2.25 -17.24 -17.10
CA GLN A 339 1.25 -16.36 -16.48
C GLN A 339 -0.16 -16.95 -16.62
N LEU A 340 -0.48 -17.54 -17.78
CA LEU A 340 -1.76 -18.23 -18.01
C LEU A 340 -1.92 -19.49 -17.13
N LEU A 341 -0.85 -20.26 -16.91
CA LEU A 341 -0.89 -21.45 -16.05
C LEU A 341 -1.13 -21.11 -14.59
N LEU A 342 -0.50 -20.05 -14.05
CA LEU A 342 -0.76 -19.57 -12.70
C LEU A 342 -2.20 -19.06 -12.55
N PHE A 343 -2.70 -18.31 -13.52
CA PHE A 343 -4.09 -17.83 -13.53
C PHE A 343 -5.11 -18.98 -13.56
N THR A 344 -4.86 -19.99 -14.38
CA THR A 344 -5.78 -21.15 -14.49
C THR A 344 -5.69 -22.08 -13.30
N GLY A 345 -4.52 -22.25 -12.69
CA GLY A 345 -4.32 -23.03 -11.47
C GLY A 345 -5.08 -22.45 -10.28
N GLU A 346 -4.95 -21.16 -10.03
CA GLU A 346 -5.65 -20.46 -8.93
C GLU A 346 -7.18 -20.41 -9.15
N LEU A 347 -7.65 -20.31 -10.39
CA LEU A 347 -9.08 -20.36 -10.72
C LEU A 347 -9.68 -21.76 -10.53
N MET A 348 -8.90 -22.82 -10.72
CA MET A 348 -9.34 -24.20 -10.48
C MET A 348 -9.44 -24.49 -8.98
N GLU A 349 -8.50 -24.02 -8.16
CA GLU A 349 -8.58 -24.14 -6.69
C GLU A 349 -9.82 -23.43 -6.12
N ARG A 350 -10.17 -22.24 -6.64
CA ARG A 350 -11.40 -21.52 -6.22
C ARG A 350 -12.70 -22.29 -6.54
N LYS A 351 -12.73 -23.05 -7.64
CA LYS A 351 -13.91 -23.85 -8.01
C LYS A 351 -14.05 -25.12 -7.18
N GLU A 352 -12.98 -25.64 -6.61
CA GLU A 352 -13.03 -26.81 -5.72
C GLU A 352 -13.43 -26.44 -4.28
N ILE A 353 -13.11 -25.22 -3.82
CA ILE A 353 -13.49 -24.70 -2.49
C ILE A 353 -14.97 -24.25 -2.44
N SER A 354 -15.59 -23.98 -3.62
CA SER A 354 -16.99 -23.52 -3.71
C SER A 354 -18.00 -24.67 -4.00
N LYS A 355 -17.56 -25.92 -3.97
CA LYS A 355 -18.40 -27.10 -4.00
C LYS A 355 -18.40 -27.80 -2.64
#